data_c053a281417f6d0e45ee8dea8aa6d1c0
#
_entry.id   c053a281417f6d0e45ee8dea8aa6d1c0
#
_cell.length_a   1.000
_cell.length_b   1.000
_cell.length_c   1.000
_cell.angle_alpha   90.00
_cell.angle_beta   90.00
_cell.angle_gamma   90.00
#
_symmetry.space_group_name_H-M   'P 1'
#
loop_
_entity.id
_entity.type
_entity.pdbx_description
1 polymer ?
#
loop_
_entity_poly.entity_id
_entity_poly.type
_entity_poly.pdbx_seq_one_letter_code
_entity_poly.pdbx_strand_id
1 'polypeptide(L)'
;DDLQKQGLDALIISGANVANPALELESFWAPLTEVVHWASKNVASTLCSCLATHALVKQIYNIDRRRLPQKKWGVYSHHICVPPHPILQNINTRFDVPHSRYNDISREQFESAGLRVLAESADAGVHVASSPDYFSVIYFQGHPEYDVISLLKEYKRDVISFVNGTLEEQPPFPENYFSKKGEEIANTFLTEAIHAKKRGDKIPEFPEKELLFDVDNTWGDTGKAIVNNWLGLVYGLTSLDRLGQYMEGVDPNNPLDIKIL
;
A
#
# COMPACT_ATOMS: atom_id res chain seq x y z
N ASP A 1 9.67 -24.83 -6.48
CA ASP A 1 9.53 -26.28 -6.63
C ASP A 1 8.46 -26.88 -5.71
N ASP A 2 8.39 -26.54 -4.44
CA ASP A 2 7.36 -27.05 -3.55
C ASP A 2 6.01 -26.37 -3.77
N LEU A 3 6.01 -25.06 -4.02
CA LEU A 3 4.80 -24.30 -4.37
C LEU A 3 4.17 -24.79 -5.68
N GLN A 4 4.98 -25.16 -6.66
CA GLN A 4 4.49 -25.74 -7.93
C GLN A 4 3.82 -27.10 -7.74
N LYS A 5 4.20 -27.84 -6.70
CA LYS A 5 3.63 -29.18 -6.40
C LYS A 5 2.40 -29.10 -5.49
N GLN A 6 2.36 -28.11 -4.60
CA GLN A 6 1.29 -27.96 -3.61
C GLN A 6 0.19 -27.01 -4.06
N GLY A 7 0.51 -26.09 -5.00
CA GLY A 7 -0.39 -25.02 -5.42
C GLY A 7 -0.59 -23.94 -4.35
N LEU A 8 -1.20 -22.84 -4.74
CA LEU A 8 -1.64 -21.74 -3.88
C LEU A 8 -2.96 -21.19 -4.40
N ASP A 9 -3.85 -20.85 -3.50
CA ASP A 9 -5.12 -20.21 -3.88
C ASP A 9 -4.94 -18.72 -4.20
N ALA A 10 -4.04 -18.04 -3.48
CA ALA A 10 -3.79 -16.62 -3.63
C ALA A 10 -2.37 -16.21 -3.23
N LEU A 11 -1.96 -15.01 -3.62
CA LEU A 11 -0.65 -14.45 -3.32
C LEU A 11 -0.77 -13.00 -2.83
N ILE A 12 0.00 -12.63 -1.81
CA ILE A 12 0.18 -11.25 -1.38
C ILE A 12 1.63 -10.84 -1.64
N ILE A 13 1.83 -9.73 -2.34
CA ILE A 13 3.14 -9.15 -2.60
C ILE A 13 3.16 -7.75 -1.98
N SER A 14 3.97 -7.56 -0.94
CA SER A 14 4.14 -6.26 -0.28
C SER A 14 5.28 -5.45 -0.89
N GLY A 15 5.34 -4.17 -0.49
CA GLY A 15 6.38 -3.26 -0.94
C GLY A 15 7.76 -3.52 -0.32
N ALA A 16 8.78 -2.89 -0.91
CA ALA A 16 10.14 -2.87 -0.42
C ALA A 16 10.76 -1.49 -0.66
N ASN A 17 11.83 -1.17 0.07
CA ASN A 17 12.64 0.00 -0.23
C ASN A 17 13.52 -0.28 -1.45
N VAL A 18 13.59 0.70 -2.36
CA VAL A 18 14.38 0.61 -3.59
C VAL A 18 15.38 1.76 -3.67
N ALA A 19 16.54 1.47 -4.22
CA ALA A 19 17.60 2.44 -4.45
C ALA A 19 17.53 3.00 -5.88
N ASN A 20 17.10 2.19 -6.85
CA ASN A 20 17.08 2.58 -8.26
C ASN A 20 15.76 3.27 -8.65
N PRO A 21 15.81 4.36 -9.43
CA PRO A 21 14.63 4.95 -10.04
C PRO A 21 13.90 3.97 -10.97
N ALA A 22 14.64 3.22 -11.79
CA ALA A 22 14.13 2.16 -12.65
C ALA A 22 14.08 0.84 -11.87
N LEU A 23 12.89 0.26 -11.73
CA LEU A 23 12.67 -0.97 -10.94
C LEU A 23 13.36 -2.18 -11.56
N GLU A 24 13.54 -2.17 -12.87
CA GLU A 24 14.18 -3.23 -13.64
C GLU A 24 15.65 -3.44 -13.25
N LEU A 25 16.28 -2.45 -12.60
CA LEU A 25 17.67 -2.51 -12.12
C LEU A 25 17.78 -3.07 -10.71
N GLU A 26 16.67 -3.31 -10.02
CA GLU A 26 16.66 -3.89 -8.68
C GLU A 26 16.92 -5.39 -8.73
N SER A 27 17.63 -5.89 -7.73
CA SER A 27 18.02 -7.31 -7.65
C SER A 27 16.84 -8.28 -7.56
N PHE A 28 15.68 -7.81 -7.07
CA PHE A 28 14.47 -8.62 -6.97
C PHE A 28 13.69 -8.69 -8.29
N TRP A 29 14.03 -7.89 -9.32
CA TRP A 29 13.20 -7.76 -10.52
C TRP A 29 13.00 -9.07 -11.27
N ALA A 30 14.10 -9.77 -11.58
CA ALA A 30 14.01 -11.03 -12.30
C ALA A 30 13.27 -12.13 -11.49
N PRO A 31 13.59 -12.39 -10.20
CA PRO A 31 12.82 -13.31 -9.38
C PRO A 31 11.33 -12.94 -9.25
N LEU A 32 11.02 -11.65 -9.11
CA LEU A 32 9.64 -11.18 -9.06
C LEU A 32 8.89 -11.45 -10.36
N THR A 33 9.55 -11.24 -11.52
CA THR A 33 8.96 -11.54 -12.83
C THR A 33 8.58 -13.02 -12.96
N GLU A 34 9.43 -13.93 -12.49
CA GLU A 34 9.13 -15.37 -12.46
C GLU A 34 7.91 -15.68 -11.59
N VAL A 35 7.87 -15.10 -10.39
CA VAL A 35 6.73 -15.27 -9.44
C VAL A 35 5.44 -14.74 -10.03
N VAL A 36 5.44 -13.53 -10.59
CA VAL A 36 4.26 -12.90 -11.21
C VAL A 36 3.77 -13.72 -12.41
N HIS A 37 4.68 -14.17 -13.26
CA HIS A 37 4.32 -15.03 -14.41
C HIS A 37 3.73 -16.36 -13.97
N TRP A 38 4.27 -16.97 -12.93
CA TRP A 38 3.70 -18.20 -12.37
C TRP A 38 2.33 -17.93 -11.74
N ALA A 39 2.22 -16.88 -10.91
CA ALA A 39 0.99 -16.52 -10.20
C ALA A 39 -0.16 -16.24 -11.17
N SER A 40 0.09 -15.55 -12.29
CA SER A 40 -0.94 -15.23 -13.29
C SER A 40 -1.66 -16.45 -13.89
N LYS A 41 -1.08 -17.65 -13.72
CA LYS A 41 -1.64 -18.90 -14.26
C LYS A 41 -2.08 -19.90 -13.20
N ASN A 42 -1.67 -19.69 -11.95
CA ASN A 42 -1.79 -20.72 -10.92
C ASN A 42 -2.50 -20.26 -9.65
N VAL A 43 -2.71 -18.93 -9.44
CA VAL A 43 -3.45 -18.43 -8.29
C VAL A 43 -4.68 -17.66 -8.73
N ALA A 44 -5.76 -17.77 -7.97
CA ALA A 44 -7.02 -17.10 -8.29
C ALA A 44 -6.89 -15.57 -8.22
N SER A 45 -6.08 -15.06 -7.28
CA SER A 45 -5.89 -13.61 -7.14
C SER A 45 -4.56 -13.28 -6.47
N THR A 46 -3.92 -12.20 -6.96
CA THR A 46 -2.73 -11.58 -6.35
C THR A 46 -3.09 -10.20 -5.81
N LEU A 47 -2.82 -9.95 -4.53
CA LEU A 47 -2.96 -8.65 -3.90
C LEU A 47 -1.58 -7.98 -3.79
N CYS A 48 -1.44 -6.77 -4.35
CA CYS A 48 -0.19 -6.01 -4.33
C CYS A 48 -0.32 -4.76 -3.49
N SER A 49 0.73 -4.40 -2.74
CA SER A 49 0.75 -3.17 -1.93
C SER A 49 1.99 -2.31 -2.26
N CYS A 50 1.76 -1.00 -2.38
CA CYS A 50 2.78 0.03 -2.56
C CYS A 50 3.73 -0.25 -3.74
N LEU A 51 5.03 -0.48 -3.48
CA LEU A 51 6.02 -0.75 -4.51
C LEU A 51 5.67 -1.96 -5.38
N ALA A 52 5.10 -3.03 -4.81
CA ALA A 52 4.68 -4.20 -5.57
C ALA A 52 3.63 -3.84 -6.62
N THR A 53 2.70 -2.93 -6.32
CA THR A 53 1.75 -2.38 -7.30
C THR A 53 2.49 -1.76 -8.49
N HIS A 54 3.48 -0.89 -8.22
CA HIS A 54 4.24 -0.24 -9.27
C HIS A 54 5.05 -1.25 -10.10
N ALA A 55 5.63 -2.26 -9.46
CA ALA A 55 6.39 -3.30 -10.12
C ALA A 55 5.50 -4.16 -11.04
N LEU A 56 4.33 -4.62 -10.56
CA LEU A 56 3.43 -5.44 -11.36
C LEU A 56 2.81 -4.65 -12.52
N VAL A 57 2.41 -3.40 -12.29
CA VAL A 57 1.90 -2.54 -13.38
C VAL A 57 2.98 -2.32 -14.44
N LYS A 58 4.25 -2.15 -14.05
CA LYS A 58 5.36 -2.07 -15.00
C LYS A 58 5.58 -3.39 -15.74
N GLN A 59 5.60 -4.53 -15.04
CA GLN A 59 5.83 -5.84 -15.66
C GLN A 59 4.73 -6.27 -16.63
N ILE A 60 3.46 -6.05 -16.22
CA ILE A 60 2.31 -6.57 -16.99
C ILE A 60 1.89 -5.61 -18.10
N TYR A 61 1.94 -4.29 -17.84
CA TYR A 61 1.38 -3.27 -18.76
C TYR A 61 2.42 -2.32 -19.32
N ASN A 62 3.70 -2.46 -18.92
CA ASN A 62 4.81 -1.59 -19.32
C ASN A 62 4.56 -0.09 -19.00
N ILE A 63 3.92 0.20 -17.90
CA ILE A 63 3.63 1.56 -17.42
C ILE A 63 4.62 1.94 -16.33
N ASP A 64 5.32 3.06 -16.53
CA ASP A 64 6.26 3.61 -15.57
C ASP A 64 5.54 4.42 -14.49
N ARG A 65 5.98 4.24 -13.24
CA ARG A 65 5.59 5.11 -12.13
C ARG A 65 6.15 6.52 -12.32
N ARG A 66 5.43 7.53 -11.86
CA ARG A 66 5.87 8.92 -11.88
C ARG A 66 6.44 9.32 -10.52
N ARG A 67 7.57 10.02 -10.51
CA ARG A 67 8.10 10.64 -9.29
C ARG A 67 7.21 11.79 -8.86
N LEU A 68 6.78 11.80 -7.61
CA LEU A 68 6.04 12.91 -7.00
C LEU A 68 7.00 14.05 -6.65
N PRO A 69 6.54 15.32 -6.75
CA PRO A 69 7.33 16.49 -6.30
C PRO A 69 7.69 16.41 -4.81
N GLN A 70 6.77 15.89 -4.00
CA GLN A 70 6.93 15.69 -2.56
C GLN A 70 6.47 14.29 -2.17
N LYS A 71 7.01 13.76 -1.08
CA LYS A 71 6.55 12.50 -0.50
C LYS A 71 5.06 12.61 -0.15
N LYS A 72 4.25 11.70 -0.66
CA LYS A 72 2.89 11.52 -0.19
C LYS A 72 2.95 10.71 1.09
N TRP A 73 2.82 11.41 2.23
CA TRP A 73 3.11 10.85 3.54
C TRP A 73 2.09 11.33 4.57
N GLY A 74 1.26 10.44 5.05
CA GLY A 74 0.18 10.77 5.97
C GLY A 74 -1.05 9.88 5.80
N VAL A 75 -2.18 10.33 6.35
CA VAL A 75 -3.48 9.68 6.28
C VAL A 75 -4.42 10.52 5.42
N TYR A 76 -5.00 9.91 4.40
CA TYR A 76 -5.82 10.64 3.42
C TYR A 76 -7.18 9.99 3.27
N SER A 77 -8.21 10.84 3.13
CA SER A 77 -9.59 10.40 2.88
C SER A 77 -9.77 9.96 1.43
N HIS A 78 -10.36 8.79 1.24
CA HIS A 78 -10.65 8.16 -0.04
C HIS A 78 -12.14 7.94 -0.21
N HIS A 79 -12.58 7.80 -1.45
CA HIS A 79 -13.96 7.45 -1.78
C HIS A 79 -14.01 6.32 -2.81
N ILE A 80 -15.11 5.57 -2.81
CA ILE A 80 -15.38 4.52 -3.78
C ILE A 80 -15.78 5.16 -5.11
N CYS A 81 -15.16 4.74 -6.23
CA CYS A 81 -15.30 5.35 -7.55
C CYS A 81 -16.34 4.67 -8.45
N VAL A 82 -16.66 3.41 -8.19
CA VAL A 82 -17.50 2.57 -9.07
C VAL A 82 -18.60 1.88 -8.27
N PRO A 83 -19.68 1.40 -8.96
CA PRO A 83 -20.69 0.55 -8.33
C PRO A 83 -20.03 -0.58 -7.54
N PRO A 84 -20.73 -1.16 -6.53
CA PRO A 84 -20.12 -1.96 -5.49
C PRO A 84 -19.32 -3.13 -6.06
N HIS A 85 -18.01 -2.98 -6.10
CA HIS A 85 -17.11 -4.10 -6.33
C HIS A 85 -17.14 -5.00 -5.09
N PRO A 86 -17.24 -6.33 -5.22
CA PRO A 86 -17.35 -7.23 -4.06
C PRO A 86 -16.28 -7.06 -3.00
N ILE A 87 -15.04 -6.68 -3.40
CA ILE A 87 -13.95 -6.41 -2.47
C ILE A 87 -14.21 -5.20 -1.55
N LEU A 88 -15.08 -4.27 -1.96
CA LEU A 88 -15.45 -3.07 -1.22
C LEU A 88 -16.84 -3.16 -0.55
N GLN A 89 -17.40 -4.37 -0.46
CA GLN A 89 -18.68 -4.57 0.22
C GLN A 89 -18.57 -4.31 1.71
N ASN A 90 -19.63 -3.74 2.29
CA ASN A 90 -19.79 -3.48 3.72
C ASN A 90 -18.72 -2.56 4.34
N ILE A 91 -18.06 -1.75 3.53
CA ILE A 91 -17.20 -0.66 4.01
C ILE A 91 -17.88 0.70 3.83
N ASN A 92 -17.39 1.71 4.52
CA ASN A 92 -17.85 3.08 4.33
C ASN A 92 -17.51 3.55 2.90
N THR A 93 -18.40 4.31 2.27
CA THR A 93 -18.17 4.92 0.95
C THR A 93 -17.05 5.98 0.96
N ARG A 94 -16.72 6.49 2.15
CA ARG A 94 -15.55 7.32 2.43
C ARG A 94 -14.79 6.71 3.59
N PHE A 95 -13.48 6.57 3.46
CA PHE A 95 -12.59 5.96 4.44
C PHE A 95 -11.17 6.51 4.31
N ASP A 96 -10.41 6.41 5.39
CA ASP A 96 -9.04 6.89 5.42
C ASP A 96 -8.06 5.78 5.05
N VAL A 97 -6.90 6.18 4.49
CA VAL A 97 -5.80 5.27 4.15
C VAL A 97 -4.46 5.95 4.41
N PRO A 98 -3.52 5.29 5.10
CA PRO A 98 -2.14 5.76 5.20
C PRO A 98 -1.40 5.61 3.87
N HIS A 99 -0.58 6.62 3.54
CA HIS A 99 0.34 6.61 2.41
C HIS A 99 1.74 6.96 2.87
N SER A 100 2.75 6.32 2.26
CA SER A 100 4.17 6.64 2.43
C SER A 100 4.93 6.33 1.14
N ARG A 101 4.86 7.23 0.15
CA ARG A 101 5.43 6.97 -1.17
C ARG A 101 5.94 8.23 -1.86
N TYR A 102 7.00 8.05 -2.65
CA TYR A 102 7.60 9.08 -3.51
C TYR A 102 7.20 8.96 -4.96
N ASN A 103 6.47 7.91 -5.32
CA ASN A 103 6.05 7.65 -6.69
C ASN A 103 4.56 7.39 -6.76
N ASP A 104 4.01 7.55 -7.96
CA ASP A 104 2.59 7.42 -8.24
C ASP A 104 2.35 6.76 -9.59
N ILE A 105 1.21 6.09 -9.71
CA ILE A 105 0.56 5.73 -10.97
C ILE A 105 -0.78 6.45 -10.97
N SER A 106 -0.99 7.33 -11.96
CA SER A 106 -2.20 8.14 -12.02
C SER A 106 -3.41 7.33 -12.46
N ARG A 107 -4.61 7.89 -12.25
CA ARG A 107 -5.87 7.30 -12.75
C ARG A 107 -5.79 7.03 -14.25
N GLU A 108 -5.34 8.01 -15.02
CA GLU A 108 -5.25 7.90 -16.49
C GLU A 108 -4.30 6.77 -16.91
N GLN A 109 -3.22 6.56 -16.14
CA GLN A 109 -2.29 5.45 -16.40
C GLN A 109 -2.94 4.09 -16.11
N PHE A 110 -3.68 3.95 -15.01
CA PHE A 110 -4.44 2.73 -14.71
C PHE A 110 -5.49 2.46 -15.79
N GLU A 111 -6.31 3.45 -16.12
CA GLU A 111 -7.39 3.31 -17.11
C GLU A 111 -6.87 3.05 -18.52
N SER A 112 -5.73 3.63 -18.91
CA SER A 112 -5.09 3.35 -20.22
C SER A 112 -4.61 1.91 -20.37
N ALA A 113 -4.33 1.23 -19.26
CA ALA A 113 -4.00 -0.19 -19.22
C ALA A 113 -5.26 -1.10 -19.15
N GLY A 114 -6.46 -0.52 -19.15
CA GLY A 114 -7.71 -1.26 -18.95
C GLY A 114 -7.99 -1.65 -17.50
N LEU A 115 -7.16 -1.18 -16.56
CA LEU A 115 -7.35 -1.43 -15.13
C LEU A 115 -8.54 -0.61 -14.61
N ARG A 116 -9.22 -1.14 -13.58
CA ARG A 116 -10.40 -0.52 -13.00
C ARG A 116 -10.05 0.18 -11.70
N VAL A 117 -10.17 1.51 -11.66
CA VAL A 117 -9.99 2.28 -10.42
C VAL A 117 -11.22 2.10 -9.54
N LEU A 118 -11.02 1.54 -8.34
CA LEU A 118 -12.09 1.20 -7.40
C LEU A 118 -12.25 2.22 -6.29
N ALA A 119 -11.14 2.81 -5.82
CA ALA A 119 -11.15 3.85 -4.80
C ALA A 119 -9.99 4.83 -4.99
N GLU A 120 -10.26 6.12 -4.78
CA GLU A 120 -9.28 7.20 -4.91
C GLU A 120 -9.50 8.35 -3.92
N SER A 121 -8.50 9.19 -3.81
CA SER A 121 -8.48 10.44 -3.05
C SER A 121 -8.19 11.61 -3.97
N ALA A 122 -8.81 12.77 -3.72
CA ALA A 122 -8.46 14.01 -4.38
C ALA A 122 -7.00 14.43 -4.07
N ASP A 123 -6.53 14.14 -2.85
CA ASP A 123 -5.21 14.55 -2.37
C ASP A 123 -4.13 13.50 -2.58
N ALA A 124 -4.49 12.20 -2.49
CA ALA A 124 -3.53 11.09 -2.57
C ALA A 124 -3.62 10.26 -3.85
N GLY A 125 -4.56 10.56 -4.76
CA GLY A 125 -4.74 9.81 -6.02
C GLY A 125 -5.34 8.42 -5.81
N VAL A 126 -5.11 7.52 -6.77
CA VAL A 126 -5.66 6.16 -6.74
C VAL A 126 -5.11 5.36 -5.58
N HIS A 127 -6.01 4.73 -4.80
CA HIS A 127 -5.64 3.80 -3.75
C HIS A 127 -5.82 2.35 -4.19
N VAL A 128 -7.04 1.99 -4.66
CA VAL A 128 -7.36 0.62 -5.07
C VAL A 128 -7.70 0.60 -6.55
N ALA A 129 -7.08 -0.33 -7.27
CA ALA A 129 -7.45 -0.69 -8.63
C ALA A 129 -7.48 -2.21 -8.77
N SER A 130 -8.15 -2.72 -9.80
CA SER A 130 -8.15 -4.14 -10.16
C SER A 130 -7.73 -4.36 -11.61
N SER A 131 -7.30 -5.59 -11.92
CA SER A 131 -7.14 -6.08 -13.28
C SER A 131 -8.43 -5.97 -14.09
N PRO A 132 -8.37 -6.06 -15.45
CA PRO A 132 -9.55 -5.94 -16.32
C PRO A 132 -10.67 -6.94 -16.03
N ASP A 133 -10.33 -8.13 -15.52
CA ASP A 133 -11.23 -9.18 -15.08
C ASP A 133 -11.82 -8.96 -13.67
N TYR A 134 -11.49 -7.83 -13.06
CA TYR A 134 -11.87 -7.37 -11.72
C TYR A 134 -11.25 -8.14 -10.54
N PHE A 135 -10.44 -9.19 -10.73
CA PHE A 135 -10.03 -10.02 -9.60
C PHE A 135 -8.63 -10.62 -9.65
N SER A 136 -8.09 -10.98 -10.79
CA SER A 136 -6.79 -11.67 -10.89
C SER A 136 -5.66 -10.89 -10.22
N VAL A 137 -5.71 -9.54 -10.24
CA VAL A 137 -4.77 -8.71 -9.49
C VAL A 137 -5.52 -7.52 -8.86
N ILE A 138 -5.30 -7.34 -7.56
CA ILE A 138 -5.77 -6.18 -6.79
C ILE A 138 -4.55 -5.33 -6.43
N TYR A 139 -4.59 -4.06 -6.80
CA TYR A 139 -3.51 -3.09 -6.65
C TYR A 139 -3.83 -2.08 -5.56
N PHE A 140 -2.96 -1.96 -4.54
CA PHE A 140 -3.02 -0.90 -3.54
C PHE A 140 -1.82 0.03 -3.69
N GLN A 141 -2.03 1.34 -3.81
CA GLN A 141 -0.94 2.32 -3.74
C GLN A 141 -0.69 2.84 -2.32
N GLY A 142 -1.72 2.87 -1.48
CA GLY A 142 -1.59 3.15 -0.05
C GLY A 142 -1.33 1.88 0.77
N HIS A 143 -1.29 2.06 2.09
CA HIS A 143 -0.95 1.03 3.06
C HIS A 143 -2.11 0.72 4.01
N PRO A 144 -3.18 0.02 3.58
CA PRO A 144 -4.29 -0.32 4.48
C PRO A 144 -3.84 -1.25 5.61
N GLU A 145 -2.69 -1.92 5.44
CA GLU A 145 -2.07 -2.84 6.40
C GLU A 145 -1.26 -2.14 7.50
N TYR A 146 -1.06 -0.82 7.43
CA TYR A 146 -0.27 -0.10 8.43
C TYR A 146 -0.96 -0.14 9.80
N ASP A 147 -0.18 -0.54 10.81
CA ASP A 147 -0.53 -0.30 12.20
C ASP A 147 -0.55 1.20 12.53
N VAL A 148 -1.27 1.57 13.57
CA VAL A 148 -1.36 2.96 14.04
C VAL A 148 0.03 3.58 14.26
N ILE A 149 1.02 2.80 14.70
CA ILE A 149 2.39 3.25 14.98
C ILE A 149 3.29 3.33 13.72
N SER A 150 2.87 2.85 12.56
CA SER A 150 3.75 2.72 11.39
C SER A 150 4.31 4.06 10.92
N LEU A 151 3.44 5.06 10.71
CA LEU A 151 3.88 6.42 10.32
C LEU A 151 4.68 7.12 11.45
N LEU A 152 4.36 6.84 12.72
CA LEU A 152 5.13 7.36 13.86
C LEU A 152 6.57 6.81 13.85
N LYS A 153 6.75 5.52 13.56
CA LYS A 153 8.09 4.92 13.45
C LYS A 153 8.88 5.52 12.30
N GLU A 154 8.24 5.77 11.17
CA GLU A 154 8.88 6.46 10.04
C GLU A 154 9.30 7.88 10.45
N TYR A 155 8.41 8.66 11.08
CA TYR A 155 8.69 10.00 11.55
C TYR A 155 9.83 10.02 12.56
N LYS A 156 9.80 9.13 13.56
CA LYS A 156 10.89 8.96 14.55
C LYS A 156 12.23 8.73 13.88
N ARG A 157 12.29 7.80 12.93
CA ARG A 157 13.51 7.48 12.17
C ARG A 157 14.07 8.72 11.47
N ASP A 158 13.20 9.45 10.77
CA ASP A 158 13.60 10.60 9.96
C ASP A 158 14.02 11.78 10.86
N VAL A 159 13.32 12.04 11.97
CA VAL A 159 13.69 13.04 12.98
C VAL A 159 15.04 12.71 13.63
N ILE A 160 15.25 11.46 14.02
CA ILE A 160 16.54 11.05 14.62
C ILE A 160 17.66 11.17 13.59
N SER A 161 17.42 10.84 12.32
CA SER A 161 18.38 11.02 11.23
C SER A 161 18.73 12.50 11.03
N PHE A 162 17.75 13.40 11.10
CA PHE A 162 17.97 14.84 11.03
C PHE A 162 18.77 15.35 12.25
N VAL A 163 18.39 14.99 13.46
CA VAL A 163 19.12 15.35 14.68
C VAL A 163 20.56 14.85 14.60
N ASN A 164 20.81 13.67 14.07
CA ASN A 164 22.16 13.12 13.91
C ASN A 164 22.96 13.76 12.75
N GLY A 165 22.29 14.48 11.84
CA GLY A 165 22.91 15.14 10.69
C GLY A 165 23.12 14.22 9.49
N THR A 166 22.43 13.08 9.44
CA THR A 166 22.38 12.18 8.28
C THR A 166 21.26 12.55 7.31
N LEU A 167 20.29 13.34 7.75
CA LEU A 167 19.28 14.00 6.95
C LEU A 167 19.51 15.51 7.02
N GLU A 168 19.58 16.18 5.87
CA GLU A 168 19.90 17.62 5.78
C GLU A 168 18.73 18.51 6.20
N GLU A 169 17.50 18.10 5.84
CA GLU A 169 16.29 18.86 6.09
C GLU A 169 15.44 18.24 7.21
N GLN A 170 14.82 19.12 8.00
CA GLN A 170 13.86 18.68 8.99
C GLN A 170 12.69 17.96 8.29
N PRO A 171 12.36 16.73 8.69
CA PRO A 171 11.21 16.04 8.11
C PRO A 171 9.91 16.77 8.46
N PRO A 172 8.97 16.92 7.49
CA PRO A 172 7.63 17.42 7.79
C PRO A 172 6.88 16.40 8.65
N PHE A 173 5.78 16.82 9.25
CA PHE A 173 4.84 15.88 9.86
C PHE A 173 4.12 15.05 8.79
N PRO A 174 3.80 13.77 9.07
CA PRO A 174 2.85 13.03 8.23
C PRO A 174 1.50 13.78 8.22
N GLU A 175 0.99 14.07 7.03
CA GLU A 175 -0.26 14.83 6.86
C GLU A 175 -1.45 14.11 7.53
N ASN A 176 -2.30 14.85 8.25
CA ASN A 176 -3.51 14.36 8.91
C ASN A 176 -3.28 13.17 9.88
N TYR A 177 -2.09 13.07 10.47
CA TYR A 177 -1.73 11.95 11.35
C TYR A 177 -1.64 12.36 12.82
N PHE A 178 -0.97 13.47 13.11
CA PHE A 178 -0.92 14.02 14.47
C PHE A 178 -2.01 15.05 14.69
N SER A 179 -2.52 15.14 15.92
CA SER A 179 -3.26 16.31 16.38
C SER A 179 -2.31 17.49 16.58
N LYS A 180 -2.85 18.70 16.78
CA LYS A 180 -2.05 19.87 17.16
C LYS A 180 -1.21 19.63 18.41
N LYS A 181 -1.74 18.90 19.38
CA LYS A 181 -1.02 18.53 20.60
C LYS A 181 0.14 17.58 20.31
N GLY A 182 -0.05 16.58 19.44
CA GLY A 182 1.00 15.68 19.01
C GLY A 182 2.12 16.43 18.29
N GLU A 183 1.78 17.38 17.41
CA GLU A 183 2.78 18.24 16.76
C GLU A 183 3.57 19.10 17.77
N GLU A 184 2.91 19.64 18.80
CA GLU A 184 3.57 20.39 19.87
C GLU A 184 4.55 19.52 20.67
N ILE A 185 4.16 18.29 21.03
CA ILE A 185 5.02 17.32 21.71
C ILE A 185 6.25 17.01 20.84
N ALA A 186 6.06 16.71 19.56
CA ALA A 186 7.13 16.39 18.63
C ALA A 186 8.08 17.57 18.39
N ASN A 187 7.57 18.81 18.28
CA ASN A 187 8.36 20.02 18.13
C ASN A 187 9.18 20.33 19.41
N THR A 188 8.61 20.10 20.58
CA THR A 188 9.31 20.26 21.87
C THR A 188 10.51 19.30 21.90
N PHE A 189 10.28 18.02 21.63
CA PHE A 189 11.36 17.03 21.54
C PHE A 189 12.47 17.47 20.55
N LEU A 190 12.08 17.88 19.34
CA LEU A 190 13.03 18.26 18.31
C LEU A 190 13.91 19.45 18.75
N THR A 191 13.30 20.46 19.37
CA THR A 191 14.00 21.62 19.90
C THR A 191 15.01 21.22 20.99
N GLU A 192 14.58 20.41 21.95
CA GLU A 192 15.44 19.90 23.03
C GLU A 192 16.59 19.03 22.49
N ALA A 193 16.30 18.14 21.53
CA ALA A 193 17.28 17.27 20.92
C ALA A 193 18.37 18.05 20.17
N ILE A 194 17.99 19.09 19.41
CA ILE A 194 18.94 19.97 18.71
C ILE A 194 19.80 20.75 19.72
N HIS A 195 19.21 21.27 20.79
CA HIS A 195 19.95 21.98 21.83
C HIS A 195 20.91 21.06 22.58
N ALA A 196 20.50 19.86 22.95
CA ALA A 196 21.35 18.86 23.59
C ALA A 196 22.54 18.53 22.70
N LYS A 197 22.30 18.26 21.43
CA LYS A 197 23.37 17.97 20.46
C LYS A 197 24.39 19.12 20.34
N LYS A 198 23.92 20.37 20.24
CA LYS A 198 24.78 21.56 20.18
C LYS A 198 25.70 21.74 21.41
N ARG A 199 25.21 21.32 22.60
CA ARG A 199 25.97 21.39 23.86
C ARG A 199 26.85 20.16 24.11
N GLY A 200 26.70 19.08 23.30
CA GLY A 200 27.36 17.80 23.53
C GLY A 200 26.69 16.98 24.66
N ASP A 201 25.46 17.33 25.03
CA ASP A 201 24.65 16.63 26.04
C ASP A 201 24.00 15.37 25.43
N LYS A 202 23.52 14.49 26.30
CA LYS A 202 22.71 13.35 25.86
C LYS A 202 21.41 13.80 25.21
N ILE A 203 21.13 13.33 24.00
CA ILE A 203 19.84 13.57 23.32
C ILE A 203 18.72 12.93 24.15
N PRO A 204 17.60 13.66 24.39
CA PRO A 204 16.45 13.12 25.10
C PRO A 204 15.85 11.91 24.38
N GLU A 205 15.12 11.10 25.10
CA GLU A 205 14.39 9.97 24.50
C GLU A 205 13.20 10.48 23.68
N PHE A 206 12.97 9.90 22.49
CA PHE A 206 11.84 10.27 21.66
C PHE A 206 10.51 9.94 22.35
N PRO A 207 9.53 10.86 22.43
CA PRO A 207 8.29 10.71 23.20
C PRO A 207 7.27 9.80 22.49
N GLU A 208 7.69 8.57 22.16
CA GLU A 208 6.90 7.63 21.35
C GLU A 208 5.56 7.27 22.00
N LYS A 209 5.57 7.06 23.33
CA LYS A 209 4.35 6.68 24.06
C LYS A 209 3.33 7.82 24.10
N GLU A 210 3.79 9.04 24.32
CA GLU A 210 2.92 10.23 24.40
C GLU A 210 2.30 10.51 23.03
N LEU A 211 3.11 10.43 21.97
CA LEU A 211 2.65 10.60 20.58
C LEU A 211 1.68 9.49 20.18
N LEU A 212 1.92 8.25 20.60
CA LEU A 212 1.04 7.14 20.28
C LEU A 212 -0.37 7.31 20.88
N PHE A 213 -0.47 7.92 22.08
CA PHE A 213 -1.77 8.23 22.68
C PHE A 213 -2.54 9.34 21.97
N ASP A 214 -1.87 10.13 21.13
CA ASP A 214 -2.44 11.25 20.39
C ASP A 214 -2.89 10.85 18.96
N VAL A 215 -2.56 9.65 18.50
CA VAL A 215 -2.87 9.21 17.15
C VAL A 215 -4.12 8.34 17.11
N ASP A 216 -5.03 8.67 16.18
CA ASP A 216 -6.22 7.88 15.89
C ASP A 216 -5.98 6.87 14.76
N ASN A 217 -6.55 5.68 14.90
CA ASN A 217 -6.60 4.70 13.81
C ASN A 217 -7.95 4.75 13.12
N THR A 218 -8.05 5.49 12.03
CA THR A 218 -9.28 5.68 11.25
C THR A 218 -9.38 4.77 10.03
N TRP A 219 -8.37 3.92 9.77
CA TRP A 219 -8.27 3.08 8.56
C TRP A 219 -8.31 1.57 8.82
N GLY A 220 -7.92 1.12 10.02
CA GLY A 220 -7.64 -0.28 10.29
C GLY A 220 -8.83 -1.22 10.06
N ASP A 221 -10.04 -0.79 10.41
CA ASP A 221 -11.23 -1.63 10.23
C ASP A 221 -11.62 -1.76 8.74
N THR A 222 -11.51 -0.67 7.97
CA THR A 222 -11.74 -0.71 6.52
C THR A 222 -10.68 -1.57 5.83
N GLY A 223 -9.40 -1.42 6.18
CA GLY A 223 -8.34 -2.27 5.65
C GLY A 223 -8.58 -3.75 5.89
N LYS A 224 -8.92 -4.12 7.13
CA LYS A 224 -9.29 -5.51 7.49
C LYS A 224 -10.51 -6.01 6.70
N ALA A 225 -11.55 -5.18 6.55
CA ALA A 225 -12.74 -5.57 5.81
C ALA A 225 -12.43 -5.85 4.34
N ILE A 226 -11.63 -5.02 3.68
CA ILE A 226 -11.21 -5.21 2.29
C ILE A 226 -10.42 -6.52 2.14
N VAL A 227 -9.45 -6.79 3.00
CA VAL A 227 -8.66 -8.03 2.97
C VAL A 227 -9.55 -9.25 3.24
N ASN A 228 -10.46 -9.19 4.20
CA ASN A 228 -11.40 -10.26 4.49
C ASN A 228 -12.35 -10.54 3.31
N ASN A 229 -12.87 -9.48 2.65
CA ASN A 229 -13.68 -9.62 1.45
C ASN A 229 -12.89 -10.32 0.34
N TRP A 230 -11.63 -9.89 0.10
CA TRP A 230 -10.75 -10.51 -0.87
C TRP A 230 -10.51 -12.00 -0.57
N LEU A 231 -10.18 -12.36 0.67
CA LEU A 231 -10.01 -13.75 1.09
C LEU A 231 -11.27 -14.56 0.92
N GLY A 232 -12.44 -13.99 1.23
CA GLY A 232 -13.74 -14.63 1.03
C GLY A 232 -14.02 -14.93 -0.45
N LEU A 233 -13.65 -14.00 -1.34
CA LEU A 233 -13.78 -14.18 -2.79
C LEU A 233 -12.81 -15.27 -3.29
N VAL A 234 -11.56 -15.26 -2.85
CA VAL A 234 -10.59 -16.33 -3.16
C VAL A 234 -11.15 -17.68 -2.76
N TYR A 235 -11.62 -17.80 -1.52
CA TYR A 235 -12.21 -19.06 -1.01
C TYR A 235 -13.42 -19.51 -1.82
N GLY A 236 -14.27 -18.58 -2.26
CA GLY A 236 -15.46 -18.87 -3.05
C GLY A 236 -15.17 -19.28 -4.50
N LEU A 237 -13.97 -19.03 -5.01
CA LEU A 237 -13.58 -19.28 -6.40
C LEU A 237 -12.57 -20.44 -6.54
N THR A 238 -12.05 -20.97 -5.43
CA THR A 238 -11.04 -22.02 -5.41
C THR A 238 -11.62 -23.32 -4.82
N SER A 239 -10.97 -24.44 -5.08
CA SER A 239 -11.33 -25.74 -4.57
C SER A 239 -10.22 -26.33 -3.68
N LEU A 240 -10.42 -27.55 -3.17
CA LEU A 240 -9.37 -28.28 -2.42
C LEU A 240 -8.17 -28.66 -3.31
N ASP A 241 -8.40 -28.76 -4.62
CA ASP A 241 -7.30 -28.94 -5.60
C ASP A 241 -6.69 -27.59 -5.93
N ARG A 242 -5.60 -27.26 -5.23
CA ARG A 242 -4.86 -26.00 -5.39
C ARG A 242 -3.96 -25.97 -6.62
N LEU A 243 -3.96 -27.00 -7.44
CA LEU A 243 -3.23 -26.98 -8.73
C LEU A 243 -4.05 -26.31 -9.83
N GLY A 244 -5.36 -26.20 -9.65
CA GLY A 244 -6.24 -25.41 -10.50
C GLY A 244 -6.34 -23.96 -10.04
N GLN A 245 -6.22 -22.99 -10.97
CA GLN A 245 -6.38 -21.57 -10.67
C GLN A 245 -7.76 -21.25 -10.07
N TYR A 246 -8.80 -21.88 -10.61
CA TYR A 246 -10.19 -21.73 -10.19
C TYR A 246 -10.86 -23.10 -10.10
N MET A 247 -11.96 -23.17 -9.36
CA MET A 247 -12.82 -24.34 -9.37
C MET A 247 -13.59 -24.45 -10.70
N GLU A 248 -14.13 -25.65 -10.98
CA GLU A 248 -14.91 -25.93 -12.18
C GLU A 248 -16.11 -24.98 -12.30
N GLY A 249 -16.32 -24.45 -13.52
CA GLY A 249 -17.43 -23.53 -13.83
C GLY A 249 -17.13 -22.05 -13.64
N VAL A 250 -15.99 -21.66 -13.11
CA VAL A 250 -15.56 -20.26 -13.03
C VAL A 250 -14.95 -19.81 -14.37
N ASP A 251 -15.44 -18.69 -14.92
CA ASP A 251 -14.84 -18.07 -16.11
C ASP A 251 -13.59 -17.28 -15.71
N PRO A 252 -12.37 -17.66 -16.15
CA PRO A 252 -11.14 -16.94 -15.82
C PRO A 252 -11.11 -15.49 -16.30
N ASN A 253 -11.91 -15.13 -17.31
CA ASN A 253 -11.96 -13.76 -17.83
C ASN A 253 -12.94 -12.86 -17.07
N ASN A 254 -13.83 -13.44 -16.28
CA ASN A 254 -14.78 -12.74 -15.42
C ASN A 254 -15.09 -13.58 -14.18
N PRO A 255 -14.09 -13.86 -13.32
CA PRO A 255 -14.24 -14.82 -12.23
C PRO A 255 -15.30 -14.43 -11.19
N LEU A 256 -15.62 -13.15 -11.07
CA LEU A 256 -16.64 -12.64 -10.14
C LEU A 256 -18.04 -12.54 -10.76
N ASP A 257 -18.22 -12.95 -12.01
CA ASP A 257 -19.48 -12.80 -12.78
C ASP A 257 -20.07 -11.38 -12.71
N ILE A 258 -19.18 -10.37 -12.73
CA ILE A 258 -19.59 -8.96 -12.72
C ILE A 258 -20.18 -8.61 -14.08
N LYS A 259 -21.47 -8.22 -14.08
CA LYS A 259 -22.12 -7.69 -15.28
C LYS A 259 -21.60 -6.28 -15.55
N ILE A 260 -20.91 -6.09 -16.66
CA ILE A 260 -20.49 -4.76 -17.14
C ILE A 260 -21.78 -4.05 -17.57
N LEU A 261 -22.17 -3.02 -16.82
CA LEU A 261 -23.30 -2.15 -17.15
C LEU A 261 -22.90 -1.15 -18.23
#